data_7d7937d4529dfdedbf5a15dbb766e852
#
_entry.id   7d7937d4529dfdedbf5a15dbb766e852
#
_cell.length_a   1.000
_cell.length_b   1.000
_cell.length_c   1.000
_cell.angle_alpha   90.00
_cell.angle_beta   90.00
_cell.angle_gamma   90.00
#
_symmetry.space_group_name_H-M   'P 1'
#
loop_
_entity.id
_entity.type
_entity.pdbx_description
1 polymer ?
#
loop_
_entity_poly.entity_id
_entity_poly.type
_entity_poly.pdbx_seq_one_letter_code
_entity_poly.pdbx_strand_id
1 'polypeptide(L)'
;ETVWTSPFAQRLSALTGLPVAGLGVVWGLAAAVCAGSLLWRARTDRPVRPAVLPIRTVGVVAALACITLVAGSISARALCLTCLGTYLLVLGYAAVALAALPGPLSPASGEWARAVGLPATVTAVAWGILLLFAPSRPAGALPPRSASKGGKGKDVSQFLASRPASEKQALADALAHFARTPAPTQPELLPRARVLKGPADAPVHLVEWTDILCPHCRHLNDSLEELQAAVPQGRLAVEPRQYPLDGACNPDVPQKGDGLRCTGSLALICLEQAPDFWSLHDKLFDAQKTLTRESLLTIASSGSVSRGQLEACIASPETAAKLQDDIRYAGLYNPTGTPLVAINGKPAYATPVFLY
;
A
#
# COMPACT_ATOMS: atom_id res chain seq x y z
N GLU A 1 -0.96 1.36 -8.57
CA GLU A 1 -0.49 1.18 -7.17
C GLU A 1 -0.02 -0.25 -6.86
N THR A 2 -0.64 -1.28 -7.42
CA THR A 2 -0.35 -2.70 -7.12
C THR A 2 1.06 -3.16 -7.50
N VAL A 3 1.73 -2.56 -8.49
CA VAL A 3 3.11 -2.91 -8.87
C VAL A 3 4.11 -2.48 -7.78
N TRP A 4 3.91 -1.30 -7.20
CA TRP A 4 4.79 -0.72 -6.18
C TRP A 4 4.69 -1.40 -4.82
N THR A 5 3.55 -2.02 -4.53
CA THR A 5 3.27 -2.76 -3.28
C THR A 5 3.45 -4.27 -3.43
N SER A 6 3.87 -4.75 -4.62
CA SER A 6 4.11 -6.17 -4.85
C SER A 6 5.22 -6.71 -3.94
N PRO A 7 5.18 -8.01 -3.57
CA PRO A 7 6.23 -8.64 -2.76
C PRO A 7 7.62 -8.51 -3.40
N PHE A 8 7.69 -8.47 -4.75
CA PHE A 8 8.92 -8.24 -5.48
C PHE A 8 9.46 -6.82 -5.26
N ALA A 9 8.60 -5.79 -5.42
CA ALA A 9 9.00 -4.40 -5.19
C ALA A 9 9.42 -4.15 -3.74
N GLN A 10 8.73 -4.76 -2.78
CA GLN A 10 9.08 -4.68 -1.36
C GLN A 10 10.44 -5.33 -1.06
N ARG A 11 10.72 -6.53 -1.62
CA ARG A 11 12.03 -7.18 -1.48
C ARG A 11 13.14 -6.34 -2.11
N LEU A 12 12.92 -5.80 -3.30
CA LEU A 12 13.90 -4.97 -3.99
C LEU A 12 14.17 -3.68 -3.19
N SER A 13 13.15 -3.02 -2.67
CA SER A 13 13.28 -1.85 -1.80
C SER A 13 13.98 -2.19 -0.47
N ALA A 14 13.73 -3.37 0.10
CA ALA A 14 14.42 -3.83 1.31
C ALA A 14 15.91 -4.08 1.08
N LEU A 15 16.27 -4.64 -0.08
CA LEU A 15 17.67 -4.90 -0.45
C LEU A 15 18.43 -3.61 -0.78
N THR A 16 17.77 -2.67 -1.44
CA THR A 16 18.41 -1.47 -1.97
C THR A 16 18.31 -0.26 -1.04
N GLY A 17 17.44 -0.30 -0.05
CA GLY A 17 17.15 0.83 0.83
C GLY A 17 16.34 1.96 0.16
N LEU A 18 16.02 1.83 -1.13
CA LEU A 18 15.29 2.83 -1.93
C LEU A 18 13.99 2.25 -2.48
N PRO A 19 12.93 3.05 -2.60
CA PRO A 19 11.75 2.65 -3.37
C PRO A 19 12.13 2.41 -4.84
N VAL A 20 11.43 1.51 -5.53
CA VAL A 20 11.73 1.14 -6.93
C VAL A 20 11.80 2.37 -7.86
N ALA A 21 10.96 3.39 -7.60
CA ALA A 21 11.03 4.68 -8.31
C ALA A 21 12.38 5.39 -8.13
N GLY A 22 12.97 5.31 -6.94
CA GLY A 22 14.30 5.87 -6.65
C GLY A 22 15.40 5.23 -7.50
N LEU A 23 15.30 3.92 -7.77
CA LEU A 23 16.26 3.23 -8.65
C LEU A 23 16.19 3.78 -10.08
N GLY A 24 15.00 4.14 -10.56
CA GLY A 24 14.85 4.82 -11.86
C GLY A 24 15.54 6.18 -11.91
N VAL A 25 15.47 6.95 -10.83
CA VAL A 25 16.16 8.26 -10.72
C VAL A 25 17.68 8.08 -10.74
N VAL A 26 18.21 7.11 -9.98
CA VAL A 26 19.65 6.79 -9.98
C VAL A 26 20.14 6.42 -11.38
N TRP A 27 19.39 5.55 -12.06
CA TRP A 27 19.71 5.17 -13.43
C TRP A 27 19.66 6.37 -14.39
N GLY A 28 18.62 7.19 -14.32
CA GLY A 28 18.44 8.38 -15.16
C GLY A 28 19.59 9.36 -15.02
N LEU A 29 20.08 9.60 -13.80
CA LEU A 29 21.24 10.45 -13.54
C LEU A 29 22.52 9.82 -14.13
N ALA A 30 22.75 8.54 -13.96
CA ALA A 30 23.91 7.86 -14.55
C ALA A 30 23.88 7.93 -16.09
N ALA A 31 22.74 7.69 -16.70
CA ALA A 31 22.55 7.81 -18.14
C ALA A 31 22.80 9.25 -18.65
N ALA A 32 22.26 10.25 -17.96
CA ALA A 32 22.42 11.67 -18.31
C ALA A 32 23.87 12.12 -18.22
N VAL A 33 24.61 11.74 -17.16
CA VAL A 33 26.04 12.09 -17.00
C VAL A 33 26.87 11.41 -18.09
N CYS A 34 26.63 10.14 -18.38
CA CYS A 34 27.34 9.43 -19.44
C CYS A 34 27.07 10.06 -20.83
N ALA A 35 25.81 10.35 -21.16
CA ALA A 35 25.44 11.01 -22.41
C ALA A 35 26.02 12.43 -22.48
N GLY A 36 25.96 13.20 -21.39
CA GLY A 36 26.56 14.52 -21.27
C GLY A 36 28.06 14.51 -21.53
N SER A 37 28.76 13.49 -21.02
CA SER A 37 30.21 13.33 -21.24
C SER A 37 30.53 13.07 -22.73
N LEU A 38 29.70 12.35 -23.43
CA LEU A 38 29.81 12.14 -24.88
C LEU A 38 29.60 13.43 -25.65
N LEU A 39 28.53 14.19 -25.38
CA LEU A 39 28.21 15.44 -26.00
C LEU A 39 29.30 16.51 -25.75
N TRP A 40 29.81 16.57 -24.52
CA TRP A 40 30.90 17.49 -24.19
C TRP A 40 32.16 17.18 -24.98
N ARG A 41 32.55 15.89 -25.08
CA ARG A 41 33.70 15.47 -25.90
C ARG A 41 33.51 15.76 -27.38
N ALA A 42 32.33 15.49 -27.92
CA ALA A 42 32.01 15.79 -29.30
C ALA A 42 32.07 17.29 -29.63
N ARG A 43 31.64 18.16 -28.70
CA ARG A 43 31.68 19.62 -28.85
C ARG A 43 33.09 20.22 -28.67
N THR A 44 34.00 19.51 -28.01
CA THR A 44 35.37 19.97 -27.72
C THR A 44 36.43 19.26 -28.58
N ASP A 45 36.03 18.61 -29.68
CA ASP A 45 36.90 17.83 -30.58
C ASP A 45 37.78 16.79 -29.88
N ARG A 46 37.32 16.30 -28.73
CA ARG A 46 37.99 15.24 -27.97
C ARG A 46 37.57 13.87 -28.43
N PRO A 47 38.45 12.86 -28.35
CA PRO A 47 38.07 11.49 -28.73
C PRO A 47 36.86 11.02 -27.96
N VAL A 48 35.78 10.66 -28.65
CA VAL A 48 34.47 10.22 -28.08
C VAL A 48 34.50 8.79 -27.59
N ARG A 49 35.42 7.96 -28.11
CA ARG A 49 35.54 6.53 -27.83
C ARG A 49 35.54 6.19 -26.33
N PRO A 50 36.21 6.94 -25.42
CA PRO A 50 36.18 6.66 -23.98
C PRO A 50 34.80 6.87 -23.33
N ALA A 51 33.88 7.64 -23.93
CA ALA A 51 32.55 7.91 -23.40
C ALA A 51 31.52 6.88 -23.91
N VAL A 52 31.77 6.21 -25.03
CA VAL A 52 30.84 5.21 -25.60
C VAL A 52 30.70 3.99 -24.71
N LEU A 53 31.77 3.51 -24.13
CA LEU A 53 31.78 2.30 -23.33
C LEU A 53 30.93 2.43 -22.03
N PRO A 54 31.05 3.50 -21.23
CA PRO A 54 30.15 3.76 -20.11
C PRO A 54 28.67 3.81 -20.49
N ILE A 55 28.35 4.45 -21.63
CA ILE A 55 26.96 4.55 -22.10
C ILE A 55 26.38 3.18 -22.42
N ARG A 56 27.16 2.32 -23.09
CA ARG A 56 26.77 0.93 -23.40
C ARG A 56 26.57 0.10 -22.13
N THR A 57 27.46 0.23 -21.16
CA THR A 57 27.36 -0.47 -19.88
C THR A 57 26.08 -0.09 -19.15
N VAL A 58 25.77 1.20 -19.04
CA VAL A 58 24.51 1.68 -18.45
C VAL A 58 23.30 1.17 -19.22
N GLY A 59 23.34 1.15 -20.57
CA GLY A 59 22.27 0.63 -21.40
C GLY A 59 22.00 -0.85 -21.21
N VAL A 60 23.06 -1.69 -21.19
CA VAL A 60 22.93 -3.14 -21.00
C VAL A 60 22.40 -3.47 -19.61
N VAL A 61 22.96 -2.87 -18.56
CA VAL A 61 22.51 -3.09 -17.19
C VAL A 61 21.05 -2.69 -17.02
N ALA A 62 20.67 -1.55 -17.59
CA ALA A 62 19.29 -1.09 -17.53
C ALA A 62 18.31 -1.97 -18.31
N ALA A 63 18.72 -2.47 -19.49
CA ALA A 63 17.89 -3.41 -20.27
C ALA A 63 17.65 -4.73 -19.50
N LEU A 64 18.67 -5.28 -18.85
CA LEU A 64 18.54 -6.46 -18.00
C LEU A 64 17.63 -6.20 -16.79
N ALA A 65 17.76 -5.04 -16.15
CA ALA A 65 16.88 -4.63 -15.06
C ALA A 65 15.41 -4.49 -15.54
N CYS A 66 15.17 -3.92 -16.73
CA CYS A 66 13.82 -3.85 -17.31
C CYS A 66 13.21 -5.23 -17.54
N ILE A 67 13.98 -6.20 -18.04
CA ILE A 67 13.48 -7.58 -18.24
C ILE A 67 13.01 -8.18 -16.91
N THR A 68 13.78 -8.01 -15.83
CA THR A 68 13.39 -8.53 -14.50
C THR A 68 12.17 -7.83 -13.94
N LEU A 69 12.04 -6.50 -14.15
CA LEU A 69 10.88 -5.72 -13.71
C LEU A 69 9.61 -6.07 -14.51
N VAL A 70 9.74 -6.31 -15.81
CA VAL A 70 8.63 -6.76 -16.67
C VAL A 70 8.16 -8.14 -16.22
N ALA A 71 9.07 -9.07 -15.99
CA ALA A 71 8.73 -10.40 -15.48
C ALA A 71 8.00 -10.32 -14.12
N GLY A 72 8.46 -9.45 -13.23
CA GLY A 72 7.80 -9.16 -11.94
C GLY A 72 6.39 -8.58 -12.12
N SER A 73 6.20 -7.66 -13.07
CA SER A 73 4.90 -7.05 -13.36
C SER A 73 3.90 -8.05 -13.95
N ILE A 74 4.36 -8.93 -14.84
CA ILE A 74 3.54 -10.01 -15.40
C ILE A 74 3.13 -10.99 -14.30
N SER A 75 4.06 -11.37 -13.44
CA SER A 75 3.78 -12.27 -12.30
C SER A 75 2.77 -11.66 -11.31
N ALA A 76 2.80 -10.34 -11.15
CA ALA A 76 1.86 -9.61 -10.31
C ALA A 76 0.51 -9.33 -11.00
N ARG A 77 0.35 -9.71 -12.28
CA ARG A 77 -0.83 -9.41 -13.13
C ARG A 77 -1.24 -7.93 -13.11
N ALA A 78 -0.25 -7.04 -12.97
CA ALA A 78 -0.47 -5.60 -12.86
C ALA A 78 0.32 -4.87 -13.94
N LEU A 79 -0.40 -4.22 -14.86
CA LEU A 79 0.19 -3.34 -15.88
C LEU A 79 0.12 -1.89 -15.37
N CYS A 80 1.29 -1.27 -15.29
CA CYS A 80 1.44 0.14 -14.93
C CYS A 80 1.82 0.93 -16.18
N LEU A 81 0.98 1.86 -16.62
CA LEU A 81 1.20 2.63 -17.85
C LEU A 81 2.48 3.48 -17.77
N THR A 82 2.76 4.07 -16.62
CA THR A 82 4.00 4.84 -16.39
C THR A 82 5.23 3.94 -16.39
N CYS A 83 5.14 2.71 -15.87
CA CYS A 83 6.21 1.73 -15.94
C CYS A 83 6.51 1.33 -17.39
N LEU A 84 5.47 1.11 -18.19
CA LEU A 84 5.61 0.78 -19.61
C LEU A 84 6.33 1.90 -20.37
N GLY A 85 5.94 3.16 -20.15
CA GLY A 85 6.63 4.32 -20.71
C GLY A 85 8.11 4.38 -20.32
N THR A 86 8.42 4.11 -19.06
CA THR A 86 9.81 4.05 -18.56
C THR A 86 10.60 2.91 -19.24
N TYR A 87 10.00 1.74 -19.39
CA TYR A 87 10.67 0.60 -20.07
C TYR A 87 10.97 0.91 -21.51
N LEU A 88 10.06 1.54 -22.25
CA LEU A 88 10.27 1.96 -23.62
C LEU A 88 11.43 2.96 -23.76
N LEU A 89 11.52 3.93 -22.85
CA LEU A 89 12.63 4.90 -22.83
C LEU A 89 13.97 4.23 -22.53
N VAL A 90 14.01 3.31 -21.56
CA VAL A 90 15.23 2.57 -21.18
C VAL A 90 15.70 1.66 -22.32
N LEU A 91 14.78 0.92 -22.94
CA LEU A 91 15.10 0.04 -24.08
C LEU A 91 15.52 0.86 -25.31
N GLY A 92 14.87 1.99 -25.56
CA GLY A 92 15.28 2.95 -26.60
C GLY A 92 16.69 3.47 -26.38
N TYR A 93 17.02 3.87 -25.14
CA TYR A 93 18.39 4.28 -24.79
C TYR A 93 19.40 3.15 -25.04
N ALA A 94 19.08 1.92 -24.59
CA ALA A 94 19.96 0.76 -24.79
C ALA A 94 20.15 0.45 -26.28
N ALA A 95 19.10 0.50 -27.08
CA ALA A 95 19.16 0.28 -28.54
C ALA A 95 20.07 1.31 -29.23
N VAL A 96 19.93 2.59 -28.94
CA VAL A 96 20.78 3.66 -29.44
C VAL A 96 22.24 3.46 -29.00
N ALA A 97 22.46 3.13 -27.72
CA ALA A 97 23.79 2.90 -27.17
C ALA A 97 24.52 1.72 -27.84
N LEU A 98 23.80 0.68 -28.22
CA LEU A 98 24.37 -0.52 -28.81
C LEU A 98 24.51 -0.42 -30.35
N ALA A 99 23.52 0.15 -31.03
CA ALA A 99 23.43 0.11 -32.50
C ALA A 99 24.00 1.37 -33.17
N ALA A 100 23.80 2.57 -32.57
CA ALA A 100 24.13 3.83 -33.23
C ALA A 100 25.53 4.39 -32.89
N LEU A 101 26.14 3.95 -31.76
CA LEU A 101 27.45 4.44 -31.38
C LEU A 101 28.58 3.60 -31.95
N PRO A 102 29.68 4.24 -32.47
CA PRO A 102 30.81 3.52 -33.08
C PRO A 102 31.68 2.82 -32.04
N GLY A 103 32.27 1.70 -32.39
CA GLY A 103 33.28 0.97 -31.61
C GLY A 103 32.85 -0.45 -31.17
N PRO A 104 33.76 -1.22 -30.52
CA PRO A 104 33.48 -2.57 -30.12
C PRO A 104 32.38 -2.69 -29.07
N LEU A 105 31.62 -3.79 -29.08
CA LEU A 105 30.53 -4.05 -28.13
C LEU A 105 31.06 -4.42 -26.74
N SER A 106 32.26 -4.99 -26.65
CA SER A 106 32.89 -5.39 -25.40
C SER A 106 34.16 -4.60 -25.13
N PRO A 107 34.51 -4.27 -23.87
CA PRO A 107 35.77 -3.63 -23.52
C PRO A 107 36.95 -4.61 -23.74
N ALA A 108 38.07 -4.09 -24.23
CA ALA A 108 39.35 -4.81 -24.20
C ALA A 108 39.84 -4.93 -22.73
N SER A 109 40.74 -5.88 -22.49
CA SER A 109 41.20 -6.24 -21.12
C SER A 109 41.73 -5.12 -20.24
N GLY A 110 42.02 -3.94 -20.75
CA GLY A 110 42.45 -2.78 -19.93
C GLY A 110 41.38 -1.66 -19.81
N GLU A 111 40.22 -1.78 -20.47
CA GLU A 111 39.23 -0.71 -20.55
C GLU A 111 38.07 -0.86 -19.53
N TRP A 112 38.00 -1.97 -18.78
CA TRP A 112 36.95 -2.26 -17.82
C TRP A 112 36.80 -1.18 -16.73
N ALA A 113 37.92 -0.67 -16.23
CA ALA A 113 37.89 0.39 -15.24
C ALA A 113 37.20 1.67 -15.75
N ARG A 114 37.32 1.99 -17.05
CA ARG A 114 36.66 3.13 -17.67
C ARG A 114 35.18 2.83 -18.00
N ALA A 115 34.89 1.60 -18.41
CA ALA A 115 33.54 1.17 -18.75
C ALA A 115 32.59 1.19 -17.55
N VAL A 116 33.11 0.79 -16.38
CA VAL A 116 32.34 0.64 -15.15
C VAL A 116 32.57 1.79 -14.17
N GLY A 117 33.77 2.40 -14.16
CA GLY A 117 34.17 3.37 -13.15
C GLY A 117 33.27 4.60 -13.09
N LEU A 118 33.03 5.30 -14.20
CA LEU A 118 32.17 6.47 -14.23
C LEU A 118 30.71 6.15 -13.87
N PRO A 119 30.06 5.15 -14.51
CA PRO A 119 28.71 4.76 -14.13
C PRO A 119 28.60 4.34 -12.67
N ALA A 120 29.53 3.54 -12.17
CA ALA A 120 29.54 3.08 -10.77
C ALA A 120 29.66 4.25 -9.79
N THR A 121 30.56 5.20 -10.07
CA THR A 121 30.75 6.38 -9.20
C THR A 121 29.49 7.24 -9.18
N VAL A 122 28.90 7.55 -10.34
CA VAL A 122 27.66 8.35 -10.43
C VAL A 122 26.51 7.63 -9.72
N THR A 123 26.38 6.32 -9.93
CA THR A 123 25.37 5.50 -9.28
C THR A 123 25.56 5.51 -7.76
N ALA A 124 26.77 5.33 -7.25
CA ALA A 124 27.05 5.32 -5.81
C ALA A 124 26.76 6.70 -5.17
N VAL A 125 27.17 7.78 -5.82
CA VAL A 125 26.89 9.15 -5.34
C VAL A 125 25.39 9.45 -5.35
N ALA A 126 24.69 9.18 -6.46
CA ALA A 126 23.26 9.39 -6.55
C ALA A 126 22.49 8.55 -5.55
N TRP A 127 22.90 7.29 -5.34
CA TRP A 127 22.33 6.40 -4.34
C TRP A 127 22.56 6.94 -2.92
N GLY A 128 23.77 7.36 -2.59
CA GLY A 128 24.09 7.93 -1.29
C GLY A 128 23.28 9.20 -1.01
N ILE A 129 23.15 10.11 -1.98
CA ILE A 129 22.32 11.31 -1.88
C ILE A 129 20.86 10.91 -1.65
N LEU A 130 20.30 10.01 -2.44
CA LEU A 130 18.92 9.57 -2.27
C LEU A 130 18.66 8.87 -0.93
N LEU A 131 19.65 8.15 -0.39
CA LEU A 131 19.55 7.57 0.96
C LEU A 131 19.52 8.64 2.06
N LEU A 132 20.23 9.77 1.89
CA LEU A 132 20.19 10.91 2.82
C LEU A 132 18.82 11.61 2.81
N PHE A 133 18.16 11.66 1.66
CA PHE A 133 16.84 12.26 1.49
C PHE A 133 15.70 11.22 1.44
N ALA A 134 16.02 9.92 1.43
CA ALA A 134 15.00 8.90 1.53
C ALA A 134 14.28 9.14 2.86
N PRO A 135 12.95 9.32 2.85
CA PRO A 135 12.21 9.35 4.10
C PRO A 135 12.58 8.07 4.85
N SER A 136 13.10 8.23 6.06
CA SER A 136 13.32 7.13 6.99
C SER A 136 12.12 6.20 6.84
N ARG A 137 12.37 4.92 6.52
CA ARG A 137 11.35 3.91 6.18
C ARG A 137 10.07 4.24 6.93
N PRO A 138 8.89 4.31 6.28
CA PRO A 138 7.68 4.29 7.06
C PRO A 138 7.79 3.06 7.96
N ALA A 139 7.90 3.29 9.25
CA ALA A 139 7.93 2.26 10.28
C ALA A 139 6.54 1.61 10.33
N GLY A 140 6.21 0.80 9.34
CA GLY A 140 4.92 0.21 9.09
C GLY A 140 4.98 -1.12 8.38
N ALA A 141 6.19 -1.67 8.14
CA ALA A 141 6.30 -3.09 7.89
C ALA A 141 6.30 -3.79 9.27
N LEU A 142 5.10 -4.07 9.77
CA LEU A 142 4.93 -4.98 10.89
C LEU A 142 5.66 -6.29 10.55
N PRO A 143 6.48 -6.84 11.48
CA PRO A 143 7.09 -8.14 11.30
C PRO A 143 5.99 -9.18 11.00
N PRO A 144 6.31 -10.24 10.22
CA PRO A 144 5.35 -11.30 9.97
C PRO A 144 4.87 -11.83 11.32
N ARG A 145 3.55 -11.95 11.44
CA ARG A 145 2.83 -12.46 12.60
C ARG A 145 3.50 -13.72 13.13
N SER A 146 4.32 -13.61 14.17
CA SER A 146 4.54 -14.73 15.08
C SER A 146 3.22 -14.90 15.81
N ALA A 147 2.61 -16.06 15.72
CA ALA A 147 1.40 -16.40 16.43
C ALA A 147 1.58 -16.08 17.92
N SER A 148 1.17 -14.89 18.33
CA SER A 148 1.15 -14.45 19.72
C SER A 148 -0.04 -15.13 20.36
N LYS A 149 0.21 -16.32 20.93
CA LYS A 149 -0.65 -16.89 21.95
C LYS A 149 -0.72 -15.88 23.09
N GLY A 150 -1.91 -15.28 23.31
CA GLY A 150 -2.33 -14.61 24.54
C GLY A 150 -1.26 -13.78 25.26
N GLY A 151 -0.79 -12.70 24.65
CA GLY A 151 0.12 -11.75 25.30
C GLY A 151 -0.67 -10.66 25.99
N LYS A 152 -0.37 -10.42 27.28
CA LYS A 152 -0.79 -9.24 28.04
C LYS A 152 -0.59 -8.00 27.16
N GLY A 153 -1.63 -7.16 27.00
CA GLY A 153 -1.60 -5.97 26.20
C GLY A 153 -0.32 -5.16 26.45
N LYS A 154 0.39 -4.80 25.40
CA LYS A 154 1.60 -3.96 25.54
C LYS A 154 1.15 -2.62 26.11
N ASP A 155 1.80 -2.19 27.20
CA ASP A 155 1.54 -0.88 27.79
C ASP A 155 1.76 0.20 26.71
N VAL A 156 0.73 1.00 26.44
CA VAL A 156 0.75 2.10 25.47
C VAL A 156 1.94 3.03 25.73
N SER A 157 2.30 3.25 27.00
CA SER A 157 3.44 4.06 27.39
C SER A 157 4.78 3.47 26.91
N GLN A 158 4.95 2.15 26.98
CA GLN A 158 6.11 1.46 26.45
C GLN A 158 6.16 1.48 24.93
N PHE A 159 5.00 1.30 24.28
CA PHE A 159 4.88 1.41 22.84
C PHE A 159 5.34 2.80 22.35
N LEU A 160 4.83 3.87 22.96
CA LEU A 160 5.20 5.25 22.63
C LEU A 160 6.66 5.55 22.99
N ALA A 161 7.17 5.06 24.13
CA ALA A 161 8.53 5.28 24.57
C ALA A 161 9.55 4.70 23.56
N SER A 162 9.23 3.56 22.94
CA SER A 162 10.10 2.88 21.98
C SER A 162 10.18 3.56 20.60
N ARG A 163 9.37 4.59 20.33
CA ARG A 163 9.34 5.24 19.00
C ARG A 163 10.42 6.31 18.86
N PRO A 164 10.98 6.48 17.64
CA PRO A 164 11.91 7.56 17.34
C PRO A 164 11.30 8.95 17.62
N ALA A 165 12.14 9.93 17.91
CA ALA A 165 11.68 11.30 18.18
C ALA A 165 10.87 11.91 17.02
N SER A 166 11.27 11.60 15.77
CA SER A 166 10.54 12.03 14.57
C SER A 166 9.11 11.46 14.49
N GLU A 167 8.91 10.19 14.89
CA GLU A 167 7.57 9.59 14.94
C GLU A 167 6.72 10.19 16.06
N LYS A 168 7.32 10.47 17.22
CA LYS A 168 6.64 11.15 18.32
C LYS A 168 6.19 12.55 17.93
N GLN A 169 7.03 13.30 17.21
CA GLN A 169 6.67 14.60 16.69
C GLN A 169 5.54 14.51 15.67
N ALA A 170 5.63 13.60 14.70
CA ALA A 170 4.57 13.37 13.70
C ALA A 170 3.25 12.95 14.36
N LEU A 171 3.28 12.16 15.43
CA LEU A 171 2.10 11.82 16.21
C LEU A 171 1.53 13.06 16.93
N ALA A 172 2.37 13.88 17.56
CA ALA A 172 1.92 15.09 18.22
C ALA A 172 1.25 16.05 17.23
N ASP A 173 1.82 16.21 16.04
CA ASP A 173 1.24 17.02 14.96
C ASP A 173 -0.09 16.46 14.47
N ALA A 174 -0.18 15.13 14.30
CA ALA A 174 -1.42 14.45 13.90
C ALA A 174 -2.53 14.59 14.97
N LEU A 175 -2.20 14.45 16.25
CA LEU A 175 -3.15 14.67 17.35
C LEU A 175 -3.60 16.14 17.43
N ALA A 176 -2.68 17.08 17.26
CA ALA A 176 -2.99 18.49 17.21
C ALA A 176 -3.88 18.85 16.00
N HIS A 177 -3.65 18.23 14.86
CA HIS A 177 -4.51 18.35 13.69
C HIS A 177 -5.90 17.76 13.97
N PHE A 178 -5.98 16.53 14.47
CA PHE A 178 -7.24 15.88 14.84
C PHE A 178 -8.05 16.71 15.84
N ALA A 179 -7.40 17.28 16.87
CA ALA A 179 -8.06 18.12 17.86
C ALA A 179 -8.75 19.35 17.22
N ARG A 180 -8.11 19.96 16.22
CA ARG A 180 -8.62 21.14 15.51
C ARG A 180 -9.59 20.83 14.38
N THR A 181 -9.57 19.62 13.83
CA THR A 181 -10.46 19.20 12.73
C THR A 181 -11.89 19.09 13.26
N PRO A 182 -12.86 19.79 12.67
CA PRO A 182 -14.26 19.65 13.05
C PRO A 182 -14.83 18.31 12.58
N ALA A 183 -15.88 17.83 13.26
CA ALA A 183 -16.71 16.77 12.70
C ALA A 183 -17.46 17.30 11.47
N PRO A 184 -17.68 16.49 10.44
CA PRO A 184 -18.36 16.92 9.20
C PRO A 184 -19.85 17.21 9.41
N THR A 185 -20.43 16.69 10.48
CA THR A 185 -21.82 16.90 10.87
C THR A 185 -22.00 16.79 12.39
N GLN A 186 -23.19 17.13 12.87
CA GLN A 186 -23.53 16.95 14.28
C GLN A 186 -23.62 15.47 14.64
N PRO A 187 -23.18 15.05 15.83
CA PRO A 187 -23.18 13.64 16.23
C PRO A 187 -24.57 12.98 16.15
N GLU A 188 -25.63 13.74 16.38
CA GLU A 188 -27.03 13.26 16.36
C GLU A 188 -27.50 12.91 14.96
N LEU A 189 -26.83 13.41 13.93
CA LEU A 189 -27.13 13.14 12.52
C LEU A 189 -26.32 11.97 11.94
N LEU A 190 -25.38 11.42 12.73
CA LEU A 190 -24.62 10.25 12.32
C LEU A 190 -25.52 8.99 12.32
N PRO A 191 -25.34 8.08 11.35
CA PRO A 191 -26.06 6.81 11.34
C PRO A 191 -25.82 6.02 12.63
N ARG A 192 -26.85 5.38 13.14
CA ARG A 192 -26.70 4.47 14.29
C ARG A 192 -25.85 3.26 13.92
N ALA A 193 -25.00 2.84 14.84
CA ALA A 193 -24.23 1.62 14.68
C ALA A 193 -25.18 0.40 14.56
N ARG A 194 -24.85 -0.50 13.62
CA ARG A 194 -25.56 -1.76 13.42
C ARG A 194 -24.91 -2.91 14.17
N VAL A 195 -23.59 -2.86 14.33
CA VAL A 195 -22.79 -3.80 15.10
C VAL A 195 -21.64 -3.05 15.77
N LEU A 196 -21.27 -3.47 16.97
CA LEU A 196 -20.18 -2.86 17.75
C LEU A 196 -19.31 -3.95 18.38
N LYS A 197 -18.01 -3.72 18.41
CA LYS A 197 -17.07 -4.46 19.26
C LYS A 197 -16.72 -3.58 20.45
N GLY A 198 -17.39 -3.78 21.56
CA GLY A 198 -17.34 -2.93 22.75
C GLY A 198 -18.71 -2.36 23.13
N PRO A 199 -18.82 -1.69 24.28
CA PRO A 199 -20.09 -1.13 24.75
C PRO A 199 -20.49 0.10 23.95
N ALA A 200 -21.80 0.29 23.77
CA ALA A 200 -22.34 1.40 22.97
C ALA A 200 -22.10 2.79 23.62
N ASP A 201 -21.88 2.83 24.92
CA ASP A 201 -21.57 4.02 25.70
C ASP A 201 -20.07 4.25 25.94
N ALA A 202 -19.21 3.55 25.20
CA ALA A 202 -17.77 3.73 25.27
C ALA A 202 -17.39 5.20 24.99
N PRO A 203 -16.46 5.81 25.77
CA PRO A 203 -16.05 7.20 25.57
C PRO A 203 -15.29 7.42 24.24
N VAL A 204 -14.74 6.36 23.65
CA VAL A 204 -14.11 6.37 22.34
C VAL A 204 -14.91 5.47 21.41
N HIS A 205 -15.54 6.08 20.42
CA HIS A 205 -16.27 5.37 19.35
C HIS A 205 -15.50 5.53 18.04
N LEU A 206 -14.96 4.43 17.54
CA LEU A 206 -14.20 4.35 16.30
C LEU A 206 -15.08 3.70 15.23
N VAL A 207 -15.30 4.42 14.14
CA VAL A 207 -15.94 3.89 12.94
C VAL A 207 -14.85 3.62 11.89
N GLU A 208 -14.84 2.43 11.32
CA GLU A 208 -13.96 2.06 10.23
C GLU A 208 -14.75 1.69 8.97
N TRP A 209 -14.34 2.23 7.82
CA TRP A 209 -14.85 1.79 6.53
C TRP A 209 -13.78 0.97 5.83
N THR A 210 -14.12 -0.26 5.54
CA THR A 210 -13.17 -1.24 5.03
C THR A 210 -13.62 -1.87 3.73
N ASP A 211 -12.65 -2.44 3.03
CA ASP A 211 -12.82 -3.31 1.88
C ASP A 211 -12.12 -4.62 2.16
N ILE A 212 -12.84 -5.73 2.03
CA ILE A 212 -12.34 -7.06 2.37
C ILE A 212 -11.08 -7.48 1.59
N LEU A 213 -10.84 -6.93 0.40
CA LEU A 213 -9.66 -7.21 -0.39
C LEU A 213 -8.57 -6.13 -0.26
N CYS A 214 -8.77 -5.09 0.55
CA CYS A 214 -7.77 -4.06 0.77
C CYS A 214 -6.72 -4.52 1.79
N PRO A 215 -5.41 -4.60 1.42
CA PRO A 215 -4.37 -5.04 2.35
C PRO A 215 -4.21 -4.12 3.57
N HIS A 216 -4.44 -2.81 3.39
CA HIS A 216 -4.37 -1.85 4.49
C HIS A 216 -5.51 -2.02 5.49
N CYS A 217 -6.70 -2.45 5.03
CA CYS A 217 -7.82 -2.77 5.92
C CYS A 217 -7.52 -3.98 6.80
N ARG A 218 -6.85 -4.99 6.25
CA ARG A 218 -6.37 -6.12 7.07
C ARG A 218 -5.40 -5.65 8.15
N HIS A 219 -4.44 -4.78 7.80
CA HIS A 219 -3.52 -4.24 8.80
C HIS A 219 -4.22 -3.38 9.85
N LEU A 220 -5.26 -2.65 9.47
CA LEU A 220 -6.09 -1.93 10.43
C LEU A 220 -6.80 -2.90 11.37
N ASN A 221 -7.42 -3.96 10.85
CA ASN A 221 -8.08 -4.99 11.67
C ASN A 221 -7.12 -5.59 12.70
N ASP A 222 -5.91 -6.02 12.28
CA ASP A 222 -4.88 -6.53 13.19
C ASP A 222 -4.51 -5.50 14.28
N SER A 223 -4.41 -4.22 13.91
CA SER A 223 -4.08 -3.13 14.86
C SER A 223 -5.21 -2.83 15.84
N LEU A 224 -6.46 -2.91 15.40
CA LEU A 224 -7.63 -2.71 16.27
C LEU A 224 -7.81 -3.85 17.28
N GLU A 225 -7.48 -5.08 16.90
CA GLU A 225 -7.43 -6.21 17.86
C GLU A 225 -6.37 -5.95 18.95
N GLU A 226 -5.15 -5.55 18.56
CA GLU A 226 -4.10 -5.22 19.51
C GLU A 226 -4.50 -4.03 20.41
N LEU A 227 -5.11 -2.99 19.84
CA LEU A 227 -5.59 -1.82 20.57
C LEU A 227 -6.66 -2.21 21.59
N GLN A 228 -7.67 -3.00 21.20
CA GLN A 228 -8.72 -3.45 22.11
C GLN A 228 -8.18 -4.30 23.26
N ALA A 229 -7.11 -5.08 23.02
CA ALA A 229 -6.44 -5.83 24.08
C ALA A 229 -5.61 -4.95 25.02
N ALA A 230 -5.16 -3.77 24.55
CA ALA A 230 -4.31 -2.86 25.31
C ALA A 230 -5.09 -1.82 26.13
N VAL A 231 -6.25 -1.37 25.63
CA VAL A 231 -7.06 -0.37 26.34
C VAL A 231 -7.91 -1.02 27.44
N PRO A 232 -8.21 -0.30 28.55
CA PRO A 232 -9.11 -0.81 29.58
C PRO A 232 -10.48 -1.16 29.00
N GLN A 233 -11.07 -2.24 29.48
CA GLN A 233 -12.40 -2.68 29.05
C GLN A 233 -13.44 -1.53 29.19
N GLY A 234 -14.32 -1.44 28.22
CA GLY A 234 -15.37 -0.43 28.20
C GLY A 234 -14.95 0.94 27.67
N ARG A 235 -13.67 1.14 27.30
CA ARG A 235 -13.18 2.45 26.82
C ARG A 235 -13.29 2.66 25.32
N LEU A 236 -13.38 1.60 24.54
CA LEU A 236 -13.39 1.63 23.08
C LEU A 236 -14.55 0.79 22.53
N ALA A 237 -15.32 1.37 21.64
CA ALA A 237 -16.22 0.66 20.74
C ALA A 237 -15.74 0.83 19.30
N VAL A 238 -15.70 -0.27 18.54
CA VAL A 238 -15.35 -0.29 17.11
C VAL A 238 -16.59 -0.65 16.32
N GLU A 239 -16.93 0.20 15.35
CA GLU A 239 -18.03 0.05 14.43
C GLU A 239 -17.51 -0.23 13.02
N PRO A 240 -17.70 -1.42 12.44
CA PRO A 240 -17.33 -1.74 11.08
C PRO A 240 -18.39 -1.26 10.09
N ARG A 241 -17.96 -0.63 9.01
CA ARG A 241 -18.76 -0.21 7.87
C ARG A 241 -18.09 -0.67 6.57
N GLN A 242 -18.84 -0.73 5.50
CA GLN A 242 -18.38 -1.25 4.23
C GLN A 242 -18.16 -0.13 3.21
N TYR A 243 -16.98 -0.12 2.57
CA TYR A 243 -16.68 0.77 1.44
C TYR A 243 -15.89 -0.01 0.37
N PRO A 244 -16.57 -0.87 -0.43
CA PRO A 244 -15.90 -1.67 -1.44
C PRO A 244 -15.29 -0.80 -2.54
N LEU A 245 -14.04 -1.05 -2.89
CA LEU A 245 -13.32 -0.37 -3.96
C LEU A 245 -13.65 -1.01 -5.32
N ASP A 246 -14.95 -1.10 -5.63
CA ASP A 246 -15.49 -1.72 -6.86
C ASP A 246 -16.73 -0.96 -7.34
N GLY A 247 -16.61 -0.35 -8.52
CA GLY A 247 -17.70 0.40 -9.17
C GLY A 247 -18.90 -0.44 -9.60
N ALA A 248 -18.89 -1.77 -9.37
CA ALA A 248 -20.08 -2.60 -9.56
C ALA A 248 -21.16 -2.34 -8.49
N CYS A 249 -20.77 -1.89 -7.30
CA CYS A 249 -21.68 -1.60 -6.18
C CYS A 249 -21.39 -0.29 -5.45
N ASN A 250 -20.24 0.35 -5.70
CA ASN A 250 -19.89 1.64 -5.12
C ASN A 250 -19.84 2.71 -6.23
N PRO A 251 -20.80 3.65 -6.28
CA PRO A 251 -20.84 4.68 -7.32
C PRO A 251 -19.67 5.67 -7.27
N ASP A 252 -18.99 5.79 -6.13
CA ASP A 252 -17.85 6.68 -5.96
C ASP A 252 -16.55 6.09 -6.57
N VAL A 253 -16.58 4.82 -6.97
CA VAL A 253 -15.44 4.11 -7.56
C VAL A 253 -15.65 3.95 -9.07
N PRO A 254 -14.85 4.59 -9.92
CA PRO A 254 -15.06 4.56 -11.38
C PRO A 254 -14.75 3.19 -12.00
N GLN A 255 -13.83 2.40 -11.42
CA GLN A 255 -13.43 1.10 -11.96
C GLN A 255 -14.34 0.00 -11.44
N LYS A 256 -14.97 -0.73 -12.37
CA LYS A 256 -15.72 -1.95 -12.05
C LYS A 256 -14.75 -3.14 -11.98
N GLY A 257 -14.78 -3.87 -10.86
CA GLY A 257 -14.06 -5.11 -10.65
C GLY A 257 -14.88 -6.35 -11.07
N ASP A 258 -14.53 -7.48 -10.48
CA ASP A 258 -15.20 -8.78 -10.67
C ASP A 258 -16.39 -8.99 -9.71
N GLY A 259 -16.70 -7.99 -8.88
CA GLY A 259 -17.79 -8.04 -7.90
C GLY A 259 -17.45 -8.82 -6.61
N LEU A 260 -16.23 -9.34 -6.45
CA LEU A 260 -15.84 -10.05 -5.24
C LEU A 260 -15.85 -9.13 -4.01
N ARG A 261 -15.39 -7.89 -4.16
CA ARG A 261 -15.43 -6.84 -3.12
C ARG A 261 -16.87 -6.54 -2.70
N CYS A 262 -17.75 -6.40 -3.68
CA CYS A 262 -19.19 -6.19 -3.44
C CYS A 262 -19.81 -7.36 -2.69
N THR A 263 -19.54 -8.60 -3.14
CA THR A 263 -20.02 -9.81 -2.47
C THR A 263 -19.53 -9.89 -1.03
N GLY A 264 -18.25 -9.55 -0.77
CA GLY A 264 -17.67 -9.55 0.58
C GLY A 264 -18.32 -8.52 1.51
N SER A 265 -18.54 -7.30 1.03
CA SER A 265 -19.23 -6.25 1.78
C SER A 265 -20.68 -6.64 2.10
N LEU A 266 -21.42 -7.16 1.13
CA LEU A 266 -22.80 -7.63 1.35
C LEU A 266 -22.83 -8.82 2.33
N ALA A 267 -21.89 -9.76 2.24
CA ALA A 267 -21.79 -10.88 3.18
C ALA A 267 -21.54 -10.41 4.62
N LEU A 268 -20.63 -9.45 4.82
CA LEU A 268 -20.38 -8.87 6.14
C LEU A 268 -21.60 -8.15 6.71
N ILE A 269 -22.36 -7.41 5.88
CA ILE A 269 -23.62 -6.78 6.29
C ILE A 269 -24.65 -7.85 6.71
N CYS A 270 -24.71 -8.98 6.00
CA CYS A 270 -25.61 -10.09 6.34
C CYS A 270 -25.25 -10.77 7.67
N LEU A 271 -24.00 -10.70 8.07
CA LEU A 271 -23.50 -11.31 9.30
C LEU A 271 -23.61 -10.37 10.53
N GLU A 272 -23.96 -9.09 10.37
CA GLU A 272 -23.97 -8.10 11.47
C GLU A 272 -24.74 -8.53 12.71
N GLN A 273 -25.80 -9.31 12.55
CA GLN A 273 -26.63 -9.81 13.66
C GLN A 273 -26.21 -11.21 14.14
N ALA A 274 -25.20 -11.82 13.49
CA ALA A 274 -24.71 -13.12 13.88
C ALA A 274 -23.84 -13.04 15.15
N PRO A 275 -24.01 -13.94 16.11
CA PRO A 275 -23.23 -13.93 17.36
C PRO A 275 -21.74 -14.16 17.13
N ASP A 276 -21.37 -14.74 16.00
CA ASP A 276 -20.02 -15.06 15.57
C ASP A 276 -19.48 -14.09 14.51
N PHE A 277 -20.12 -12.92 14.33
CA PHE A 277 -19.74 -11.90 13.35
C PHE A 277 -18.24 -11.62 13.36
N TRP A 278 -17.67 -11.25 14.51
CA TRP A 278 -16.27 -10.86 14.60
C TRP A 278 -15.31 -11.99 14.24
N SER A 279 -15.64 -13.22 14.65
CA SER A 279 -14.85 -14.39 14.27
C SER A 279 -14.85 -14.66 12.77
N LEU A 280 -15.99 -14.45 12.10
CA LEU A 280 -16.12 -14.62 10.66
C LEU A 280 -15.45 -13.46 9.89
N HIS A 281 -15.59 -12.23 10.38
CA HIS A 281 -14.93 -11.04 9.88
C HIS A 281 -13.39 -11.24 9.84
N ASP A 282 -12.80 -11.68 10.96
CA ASP A 282 -11.37 -11.90 11.07
C ASP A 282 -10.90 -13.03 10.14
N LYS A 283 -11.65 -14.15 10.06
CA LYS A 283 -11.36 -15.25 9.12
C LYS A 283 -11.38 -14.81 7.66
N LEU A 284 -12.30 -13.93 7.28
CA LEU A 284 -12.38 -13.39 5.93
C LEU A 284 -11.15 -12.51 5.62
N PHE A 285 -10.72 -11.65 6.54
CA PHE A 285 -9.49 -10.87 6.38
C PHE A 285 -8.24 -11.76 6.36
N ASP A 286 -8.21 -12.85 7.15
CA ASP A 286 -7.10 -13.81 7.13
C ASP A 286 -6.98 -14.52 5.79
N ALA A 287 -8.11 -14.86 5.17
CA ALA A 287 -8.17 -15.51 3.87
C ALA A 287 -7.97 -14.55 2.67
N GLN A 288 -7.90 -13.24 2.91
CA GLN A 288 -7.94 -12.17 1.89
C GLN A 288 -7.13 -12.43 0.63
N LYS A 289 -5.90 -12.95 0.77
CA LYS A 289 -4.96 -13.14 -0.36
C LYS A 289 -5.39 -14.23 -1.33
N THR A 290 -6.19 -15.18 -0.88
CA THR A 290 -6.64 -16.35 -1.66
C THR A 290 -8.15 -16.41 -1.80
N LEU A 291 -8.84 -15.31 -1.43
CA LEU A 291 -10.28 -15.25 -1.41
C LEU A 291 -10.82 -15.36 -2.85
N THR A 292 -11.73 -16.27 -3.03
CA THR A 292 -12.59 -16.41 -4.21
C THR A 292 -14.04 -16.25 -3.76
N ARG A 293 -14.99 -16.06 -4.70
CA ARG A 293 -16.41 -16.00 -4.35
C ARG A 293 -16.87 -17.23 -3.57
N GLU A 294 -16.43 -18.42 -3.99
CA GLU A 294 -16.79 -19.66 -3.33
C GLU A 294 -16.20 -19.79 -1.93
N SER A 295 -14.89 -19.53 -1.76
CA SER A 295 -14.25 -19.58 -0.45
C SER A 295 -14.78 -18.50 0.50
N LEU A 296 -15.11 -17.29 -0.01
CA LEU A 296 -15.75 -16.23 0.76
C LEU A 296 -17.08 -16.70 1.34
N LEU A 297 -17.96 -17.22 0.50
CA LEU A 297 -19.29 -17.69 0.93
C LEU A 297 -19.17 -18.92 1.87
N THR A 298 -18.20 -19.80 1.63
CA THR A 298 -17.92 -20.94 2.52
C THR A 298 -17.48 -20.49 3.90
N ILE A 299 -16.55 -19.51 3.98
CA ILE A 299 -16.10 -18.95 5.27
C ILE A 299 -17.26 -18.23 5.96
N ALA A 300 -17.97 -17.36 5.25
CA ALA A 300 -19.06 -16.56 5.82
C ALA A 300 -20.24 -17.42 6.31
N SER A 301 -20.46 -18.59 5.72
CA SER A 301 -21.50 -19.54 6.17
C SER A 301 -20.98 -20.67 7.08
N SER A 302 -19.73 -20.58 7.54
CA SER A 302 -19.16 -21.60 8.45
C SER A 302 -19.60 -21.46 9.90
N GLY A 303 -20.43 -20.48 10.21
CA GLY A 303 -20.90 -20.16 11.54
C GLY A 303 -22.41 -20.34 11.70
N SER A 304 -23.03 -19.37 12.37
CA SER A 304 -24.45 -19.39 12.75
C SER A 304 -25.44 -19.15 11.60
N VAL A 305 -24.96 -18.59 10.47
CA VAL A 305 -25.77 -18.31 9.28
C VAL A 305 -25.52 -19.39 8.23
N SER A 306 -26.55 -20.09 7.80
CA SER A 306 -26.43 -21.09 6.74
C SER A 306 -26.16 -20.49 5.37
N ARG A 307 -25.56 -21.26 4.45
CA ARG A 307 -25.24 -20.84 3.09
C ARG A 307 -26.46 -20.26 2.35
N GLY A 308 -27.59 -20.93 2.41
CA GLY A 308 -28.81 -20.48 1.75
C GLY A 308 -29.38 -19.17 2.33
N GLN A 309 -29.30 -19.00 3.66
CA GLN A 309 -29.69 -17.73 4.31
C GLN A 309 -28.74 -16.59 3.91
N LEU A 310 -27.45 -16.85 3.87
CA LEU A 310 -26.44 -15.87 3.47
C LEU A 310 -26.65 -15.42 2.01
N GLU A 311 -26.83 -16.35 1.08
CA GLU A 311 -27.05 -16.05 -0.33
C GLU A 311 -28.37 -15.29 -0.55
N ALA A 312 -29.46 -15.65 0.13
CA ALA A 312 -30.72 -14.94 0.10
C ALA A 312 -30.56 -13.49 0.64
N CYS A 313 -29.82 -13.33 1.75
CA CYS A 313 -29.53 -12.01 2.32
C CYS A 313 -28.68 -11.15 1.37
N ILE A 314 -27.61 -11.70 0.79
CA ILE A 314 -26.74 -10.97 -0.17
C ILE A 314 -27.56 -10.50 -1.39
N ALA A 315 -28.54 -11.28 -1.84
CA ALA A 315 -29.40 -10.91 -2.96
C ALA A 315 -30.52 -9.92 -2.60
N SER A 316 -30.69 -9.62 -1.31
CA SER A 316 -31.77 -8.77 -0.81
C SER A 316 -31.56 -7.29 -1.17
N PRO A 317 -32.59 -6.59 -1.64
CA PRO A 317 -32.54 -5.14 -1.83
C PRO A 317 -32.24 -4.36 -0.54
N GLU A 318 -32.67 -4.89 0.61
CA GLU A 318 -32.40 -4.30 1.92
C GLU A 318 -30.89 -4.30 2.23
N THR A 319 -30.18 -5.41 1.96
CA THR A 319 -28.73 -5.50 2.15
C THR A 319 -28.00 -4.53 1.20
N ALA A 320 -28.44 -4.44 -0.05
CA ALA A 320 -27.91 -3.46 -0.99
C ALA A 320 -28.13 -2.02 -0.50
N ALA A 321 -29.31 -1.71 0.05
CA ALA A 321 -29.58 -0.38 0.64
C ALA A 321 -28.65 -0.07 1.83
N LYS A 322 -28.42 -1.03 2.73
CA LYS A 322 -27.47 -0.87 3.85
C LYS A 322 -26.05 -0.59 3.36
N LEU A 323 -25.61 -1.23 2.28
CA LEU A 323 -24.31 -0.93 1.67
C LEU A 323 -24.26 0.51 1.12
N GLN A 324 -25.33 0.97 0.45
CA GLN A 324 -25.40 2.34 -0.03
C GLN A 324 -25.44 3.36 1.14
N ASP A 325 -26.03 2.99 2.28
CA ASP A 325 -25.96 3.83 3.51
C ASP A 325 -24.55 3.95 4.04
N ASP A 326 -23.78 2.86 4.06
CA ASP A 326 -22.37 2.88 4.49
C ASP A 326 -21.52 3.75 3.56
N ILE A 327 -21.73 3.66 2.24
CA ILE A 327 -21.02 4.46 1.25
C ILE A 327 -21.38 5.95 1.41
N ARG A 328 -22.66 6.29 1.57
CA ARG A 328 -23.09 7.68 1.84
C ARG A 328 -22.53 8.22 3.14
N TYR A 329 -22.47 7.39 4.18
CA TYR A 329 -21.87 7.77 5.45
C TYR A 329 -20.37 8.05 5.30
N ALA A 330 -19.62 7.21 4.57
CA ALA A 330 -18.23 7.49 4.23
C ALA A 330 -18.07 8.81 3.48
N GLY A 331 -19.01 9.14 2.59
CA GLY A 331 -19.02 10.37 1.80
C GLY A 331 -18.93 11.66 2.63
N LEU A 332 -19.40 11.66 3.90
CA LEU A 332 -19.24 12.78 4.81
C LEU A 332 -17.76 13.12 5.09
N TYR A 333 -16.88 12.16 4.92
CA TYR A 333 -15.44 12.26 5.21
C TYR A 333 -14.57 12.35 3.95
N ASN A 334 -15.18 12.50 2.76
CA ASN A 334 -14.49 12.60 1.46
C ASN A 334 -13.46 11.47 1.25
N PRO A 335 -13.86 10.19 1.21
CA PRO A 335 -12.95 9.07 1.16
C PRO A 335 -12.12 9.08 -0.13
N THR A 336 -10.82 8.91 -0.02
CA THR A 336 -9.89 8.72 -1.16
C THR A 336 -9.49 7.25 -1.34
N GLY A 337 -9.97 6.37 -0.47
CA GLY A 337 -9.67 4.94 -0.42
C GLY A 337 -10.00 4.34 0.93
N THR A 338 -9.55 3.10 1.14
CA THR A 338 -9.72 2.37 2.40
C THR A 338 -8.37 1.96 3.00
N PRO A 339 -8.28 1.81 4.33
CA PRO A 339 -9.33 2.07 5.31
C PRO A 339 -9.57 3.56 5.55
N LEU A 340 -10.82 3.94 5.79
CA LEU A 340 -11.20 5.24 6.33
C LEU A 340 -11.56 5.06 7.80
N VAL A 341 -11.18 6.00 8.66
CA VAL A 341 -11.47 5.94 10.09
C VAL A 341 -12.01 7.27 10.59
N ALA A 342 -13.03 7.22 11.42
CA ALA A 342 -13.49 8.35 12.22
C ALA A 342 -13.52 7.98 13.70
N ILE A 343 -13.13 8.92 14.56
CA ILE A 343 -13.18 8.76 16.01
C ILE A 343 -14.10 9.85 16.58
N ASN A 344 -15.14 9.43 17.30
CA ASN A 344 -16.17 10.34 17.86
C ASN A 344 -16.69 11.33 16.80
N GLY A 345 -16.97 10.82 15.58
CA GLY A 345 -17.48 11.59 14.46
C GLY A 345 -16.45 12.48 13.73
N LYS A 346 -15.19 12.47 14.11
CA LYS A 346 -14.13 13.26 13.47
C LYS A 346 -13.22 12.39 12.61
N PRO A 347 -12.81 12.84 11.40
CA PRO A 347 -11.89 12.08 10.58
C PRO A 347 -10.57 11.84 11.32
N ALA A 348 -10.04 10.64 11.24
CA ALA A 348 -8.85 10.19 11.94
C ALA A 348 -7.89 9.44 11.02
N TYR A 349 -6.64 9.27 11.45
CA TYR A 349 -5.64 8.53 10.70
C TYR A 349 -5.73 7.03 11.03
N ALA A 350 -5.82 6.21 10.00
CA ALA A 350 -5.86 4.74 10.12
C ALA A 350 -4.46 4.13 10.30
N THR A 351 -3.65 4.71 11.18
CA THR A 351 -2.29 4.22 11.46
C THR A 351 -2.17 3.75 12.91
N PRO A 352 -1.47 2.62 13.19
CA PRO A 352 -1.32 2.11 14.54
C PRO A 352 -0.81 3.15 15.53
N VAL A 353 0.18 3.94 15.13
CA VAL A 353 0.78 4.97 16.01
C VAL A 353 -0.22 6.05 16.42
N PHE A 354 -1.20 6.39 15.55
CA PHE A 354 -2.23 7.36 15.88
C PHE A 354 -3.36 6.76 16.73
N LEU A 355 -3.68 5.48 16.50
CA LEU A 355 -4.81 4.80 17.17
C LEU A 355 -4.49 4.39 18.61
N TYR A 356 -3.21 4.13 18.94
CA TYR A 356 -2.74 3.83 20.30
C TYR A 356 -2.62 5.11 21.14
#